data_852800ed7eab79663ba7da19c2b6748e
#
_entry.id   852800ed7eab79663ba7da19c2b6748e
#
_cell.length_a   1.000
_cell.length_b   1.000
_cell.length_c   1.000
_cell.angle_alpha   90.00
_cell.angle_beta   90.00
_cell.angle_gamma   90.00
#
_symmetry.space_group_name_H-M   'P 1'
#
loop_
_entity.id
_entity.type
_entity.pdbx_description
1 polymer ?
#
loop_
_entity_poly.entity_id
_entity_poly.type
_entity_poly.pdbx_seq_one_letter_code
_entity_poly.pdbx_strand_id
1 'polypeptide(L)'
;GPLLDQNPNEVDDVTVVSPEALLVGTQVTMYGVMEGYLNRAVSMVMQQMSGLQTDYYRDYNCEPIDVNTNGRWTAMYGTGGLIDMNTSQEVAQRQEKHVLLGISQMWEALVFSTAADIWGDVPYSQAANAEFAQPKFDSQKEVHDAMLNLIDDAIANFDKGQVFTLPSDFDFTFSSDVEKWKRAAHTLKSRILLNWAEVESN
;
A
#
# COMPACT_ATOMS: atom_id res chain seq x y z
N GLY A 1 -39.35 3.65 -4.52
CA GLY A 1 -39.35 3.32 -5.94
C GLY A 1 -37.95 2.97 -6.41
N PRO A 2 -37.74 2.21 -7.47
CA PRO A 2 -36.45 1.64 -7.86
C PRO A 2 -35.33 2.65 -8.20
N LEU A 3 -35.62 3.94 -8.21
CA LEU A 3 -34.67 5.03 -8.48
C LEU A 3 -33.86 5.46 -7.24
N LEU A 4 -34.18 4.94 -6.06
CA LEU A 4 -33.44 5.27 -4.82
C LEU A 4 -32.41 4.19 -4.43
N ASP A 5 -32.43 3.06 -5.11
CA ASP A 5 -31.50 1.94 -4.86
C ASP A 5 -30.24 1.96 -5.74
N GLN A 6 -30.17 2.88 -6.71
CA GLN A 6 -28.98 3.05 -7.54
C GLN A 6 -28.31 4.37 -7.22
N ASN A 7 -27.13 4.30 -6.57
CA ASN A 7 -26.24 5.44 -6.45
C ASN A 7 -25.63 5.73 -7.84
N PRO A 8 -25.94 6.87 -8.50
CA PRO A 8 -25.40 7.15 -9.84
C PRO A 8 -23.88 7.34 -9.88
N ASN A 9 -23.24 7.37 -8.71
CA ASN A 9 -21.78 7.44 -8.57
C ASN A 9 -21.17 6.08 -8.16
N GLU A 10 -21.98 5.04 -8.02
CA GLU A 10 -21.50 3.70 -7.74
C GLU A 10 -21.27 2.96 -9.06
N VAL A 11 -20.07 2.50 -9.29
CA VAL A 11 -19.74 1.70 -10.46
C VAL A 11 -20.16 0.27 -10.14
N ASP A 12 -21.40 -0.10 -10.49
CA ASP A 12 -21.96 -1.44 -10.25
C ASP A 12 -21.23 -2.56 -11.01
N ASP A 13 -20.41 -2.20 -12.00
CA ASP A 13 -19.68 -3.16 -12.82
C ASP A 13 -18.17 -2.90 -12.76
N VAL A 14 -17.49 -3.69 -11.95
CA VAL A 14 -16.02 -3.68 -11.80
C VAL A 14 -15.30 -3.90 -13.14
N THR A 15 -16.01 -4.41 -14.18
CA THR A 15 -15.42 -4.60 -15.51
C THR A 15 -15.20 -3.29 -16.27
N VAL A 16 -15.84 -2.20 -15.84
CA VAL A 16 -15.72 -0.86 -16.44
C VAL A 16 -14.53 -0.07 -15.84
N VAL A 17 -14.02 -0.51 -14.70
CA VAL A 17 -12.93 0.20 -14.01
C VAL A 17 -11.59 -0.14 -14.66
N SER A 18 -10.83 0.89 -15.04
CA SER A 18 -9.45 0.70 -15.52
C SER A 18 -8.51 0.41 -14.34
N PRO A 19 -7.88 -0.77 -14.28
CA PRO A 19 -6.92 -1.08 -13.24
C PRO A 19 -5.67 -0.17 -13.30
N GLU A 20 -5.34 0.37 -14.49
CA GLU A 20 -4.28 1.36 -14.67
C GLU A 20 -4.65 2.68 -13.96
N ALA A 21 -5.89 3.15 -14.10
CA ALA A 21 -6.35 4.38 -13.45
C ALA A 21 -6.35 4.23 -11.92
N LEU A 22 -6.76 3.09 -11.40
CA LEU A 22 -6.69 2.78 -9.97
C LEU A 22 -5.24 2.76 -9.48
N LEU A 23 -4.32 2.14 -10.23
CA LEU A 23 -2.91 2.13 -9.87
C LEU A 23 -2.30 3.54 -9.88
N VAL A 24 -2.67 4.40 -10.82
CA VAL A 24 -2.29 5.83 -10.82
C VAL A 24 -2.78 6.51 -9.55
N GLY A 25 -4.04 6.33 -9.19
CA GLY A 25 -4.63 6.88 -7.96
C GLY A 25 -3.90 6.39 -6.71
N THR A 26 -3.59 5.09 -6.65
CA THR A 26 -2.79 4.49 -5.57
C THR A 26 -1.41 5.14 -5.46
N GLN A 27 -0.66 5.24 -6.54
CA GLN A 27 0.67 5.85 -6.53
C GLN A 27 0.63 7.29 -6.04
N VAL A 28 -0.28 8.11 -6.57
CA VAL A 28 -0.41 9.52 -6.16
C VAL A 28 -0.73 9.63 -4.68
N THR A 29 -1.70 8.85 -4.19
CA THR A 29 -2.11 8.87 -2.78
C THR A 29 -0.99 8.39 -1.88
N MET A 30 -0.38 7.25 -2.20
CA MET A 30 0.64 6.64 -1.35
C MET A 30 1.96 7.42 -1.35
N TYR A 31 2.38 8.02 -2.46
CA TYR A 31 3.49 8.97 -2.43
C TYR A 31 3.19 10.15 -1.49
N GLY A 32 1.97 10.71 -1.54
CA GLY A 32 1.57 11.77 -0.62
C GLY A 32 1.58 11.36 0.85
N VAL A 33 1.22 10.12 1.16
CA VAL A 33 1.27 9.56 2.53
C VAL A 33 2.71 9.29 2.97
N MET A 34 3.47 8.54 2.17
CA MET A 34 4.80 8.03 2.53
C MET A 34 5.85 9.13 2.54
N GLU A 35 5.94 9.92 1.46
CA GLU A 35 6.96 10.98 1.30
C GLU A 35 6.55 12.30 1.95
N GLY A 36 5.29 12.45 2.33
CA GLY A 36 4.75 13.61 3.00
C GLY A 36 4.93 13.55 4.51
N TYR A 37 3.80 13.35 5.20
CA TYR A 37 3.78 13.43 6.67
C TYR A 37 4.56 12.30 7.35
N LEU A 38 4.46 11.05 6.89
CA LEU A 38 5.14 9.94 7.57
C LEU A 38 6.65 10.09 7.53
N ASN A 39 7.21 10.43 6.38
CA ASN A 39 8.65 10.70 6.25
C ASN A 39 9.09 11.83 7.18
N ARG A 40 8.31 12.91 7.24
CA ARG A 40 8.59 14.03 8.13
C ARG A 40 8.54 13.63 9.60
N ALA A 41 7.48 12.93 10.04
CA ALA A 41 7.32 12.50 11.42
C ALA A 41 8.48 11.58 11.85
N VAL A 42 8.81 10.59 11.03
CA VAL A 42 9.93 9.67 11.29
C VAL A 42 11.26 10.44 11.35
N SER A 43 11.50 11.37 10.42
CA SER A 43 12.74 12.19 10.41
C SER A 43 12.87 13.05 11.66
N MET A 44 11.75 13.53 12.24
CA MET A 44 11.75 14.29 13.49
C MET A 44 12.01 13.40 14.70
N VAL A 45 11.33 12.27 14.80
CA VAL A 45 11.55 11.27 15.87
C VAL A 45 13.00 10.79 15.87
N MET A 46 13.56 10.56 14.68
CA MET A 46 14.98 10.19 14.52
C MET A 46 15.95 11.36 14.67
N GLN A 47 15.46 12.56 15.02
CA GLN A 47 16.26 13.78 15.21
C GLN A 47 17.11 14.20 13.99
N GLN A 48 16.69 13.80 12.80
CA GLN A 48 17.30 14.23 11.53
C GLN A 48 16.83 15.60 11.09
N MET A 49 15.68 16.06 11.61
CA MET A 49 15.10 17.37 11.38
C MET A 49 14.68 17.98 12.71
N SER A 50 14.78 19.30 12.85
CA SER A 50 14.25 20.02 14.01
C SER A 50 12.94 20.71 13.67
N GLY A 51 11.97 20.64 14.59
CA GLY A 51 10.67 21.30 14.45
C GLY A 51 10.70 22.71 15.03
N LEU A 52 10.45 23.73 14.22
CA LEU A 52 10.33 25.11 14.67
C LEU A 52 8.87 25.60 14.83
N GLN A 53 7.91 24.83 14.32
CA GLN A 53 6.47 25.08 14.47
C GLN A 53 5.85 24.11 15.49
N THR A 54 4.73 24.50 16.09
CA THR A 54 4.10 23.77 17.19
C THR A 54 3.87 22.30 16.90
N ASP A 55 3.38 21.96 15.71
CA ASP A 55 3.12 20.56 15.35
C ASP A 55 4.41 19.76 15.15
N TYR A 56 5.42 20.38 14.55
CA TYR A 56 6.73 19.77 14.35
C TYR A 56 7.52 19.62 15.66
N TYR A 57 7.32 20.56 16.59
CA TYR A 57 7.92 20.47 17.91
C TYR A 57 7.37 19.29 18.71
N ARG A 58 6.10 18.99 18.58
CA ARG A 58 5.47 17.79 19.18
C ARG A 58 6.05 16.51 18.61
N ASP A 59 6.15 16.40 17.27
CA ASP A 59 6.77 15.25 16.60
C ASP A 59 8.21 15.06 17.07
N TYR A 60 8.98 16.14 17.17
CA TYR A 60 10.37 16.13 17.64
C TYR A 60 10.50 15.66 19.10
N ASN A 61 9.56 16.02 19.95
CA ASN A 61 9.53 15.63 21.36
C ASN A 61 8.86 14.27 21.59
N CYS A 62 8.49 13.55 20.54
CA CYS A 62 7.77 12.28 20.64
C CYS A 62 6.48 12.38 21.47
N GLU A 63 5.80 13.53 21.43
CA GLU A 63 4.50 13.70 22.08
C GLU A 63 3.43 12.89 21.36
N PRO A 64 2.46 12.25 22.05
CA PRO A 64 1.37 11.52 21.42
C PRO A 64 0.62 12.39 20.39
N ILE A 65 0.58 11.98 19.15
CA ILE A 65 0.01 12.78 18.06
C ILE A 65 -1.17 12.05 17.42
N ASP A 66 -2.31 12.05 18.08
CA ASP A 66 -3.52 11.43 17.53
C ASP A 66 -4.05 12.14 16.28
N VAL A 67 -3.87 13.45 16.17
CA VAL A 67 -4.52 14.26 15.13
C VAL A 67 -3.83 14.11 13.78
N ASN A 68 -2.53 13.89 13.75
CA ASN A 68 -1.74 13.94 12.52
C ASN A 68 -1.59 12.57 11.82
N THR A 69 -1.78 11.46 12.54
CA THR A 69 -1.69 10.12 11.97
C THR A 69 -3.02 9.60 11.41
N ASN A 70 -4.17 10.05 11.94
CA ASN A 70 -5.49 9.59 11.54
C ASN A 70 -5.77 9.71 10.04
N GLY A 71 -5.43 10.85 9.42
CA GLY A 71 -5.63 11.05 7.99
C GLY A 71 -4.79 10.10 7.12
N ARG A 72 -3.61 9.69 7.60
CA ARG A 72 -2.71 8.75 6.90
C ARG A 72 -3.20 7.33 7.05
N TRP A 73 -3.63 6.96 8.24
CA TRP A 73 -4.34 5.72 8.49
C TRP A 73 -5.54 5.56 7.56
N THR A 74 -6.44 6.54 7.52
CA THR A 74 -7.62 6.52 6.65
C THR A 74 -7.25 6.42 5.17
N ALA A 75 -6.22 7.13 4.72
CA ALA A 75 -5.78 7.09 3.33
C ALA A 75 -5.22 5.71 2.92
N MET A 76 -4.56 4.99 3.84
CA MET A 76 -4.03 3.64 3.54
C MET A 76 -5.13 2.62 3.27
N TYR A 77 -6.31 2.77 3.87
CA TYR A 77 -7.42 1.83 3.71
C TYR A 77 -8.47 2.28 2.68
N GLY A 78 -8.62 3.58 2.48
CA GLY A 78 -9.66 4.18 1.65
C GLY A 78 -9.32 4.27 0.16
N THR A 79 -9.88 5.28 -0.49
CA THR A 79 -9.65 5.57 -1.91
C THR A 79 -8.18 5.92 -2.16
N GLY A 80 -7.58 5.29 -3.15
CA GLY A 80 -6.14 5.31 -3.40
C GLY A 80 -5.33 4.40 -2.46
N GLY A 81 -5.99 3.73 -1.50
CA GLY A 81 -5.39 2.77 -0.58
C GLY A 81 -5.80 1.33 -0.89
N LEU A 82 -6.00 0.52 0.17
CA LEU A 82 -6.23 -0.92 0.07
C LEU A 82 -7.47 -1.27 -0.78
N ILE A 83 -8.54 -0.50 -0.70
CA ILE A 83 -9.75 -0.75 -1.51
C ILE A 83 -9.43 -0.69 -3.00
N ASP A 84 -8.72 0.35 -3.43
CA ASP A 84 -8.37 0.52 -4.85
C ASP A 84 -7.27 -0.46 -5.29
N MET A 85 -6.33 -0.80 -4.40
CA MET A 85 -5.33 -1.85 -4.66
C MET A 85 -6.00 -3.19 -4.90
N ASN A 86 -6.91 -3.62 -4.02
CA ASN A 86 -7.64 -4.88 -4.17
C ASN A 86 -8.45 -4.90 -5.47
N THR A 87 -9.18 -3.83 -5.78
CA THR A 87 -9.96 -3.71 -7.01
C THR A 87 -9.07 -3.75 -8.25
N SER A 88 -7.95 -3.01 -8.23
CA SER A 88 -6.97 -3.01 -9.33
C SER A 88 -6.40 -4.41 -9.57
N GLN A 89 -6.03 -5.12 -8.51
CA GLN A 89 -5.49 -6.48 -8.59
C GLN A 89 -6.52 -7.46 -9.12
N GLU A 90 -7.76 -7.41 -8.64
CA GLU A 90 -8.83 -8.28 -9.09
C GLU A 90 -9.11 -8.08 -10.59
N VAL A 91 -9.20 -6.85 -11.06
CA VAL A 91 -9.42 -6.54 -12.47
C VAL A 91 -8.21 -6.92 -13.32
N ALA A 92 -6.99 -6.61 -12.85
CA ALA A 92 -5.76 -6.96 -13.54
C ALA A 92 -5.61 -8.48 -13.69
N GLN A 93 -5.96 -9.25 -12.68
CA GLN A 93 -5.94 -10.71 -12.72
C GLN A 93 -6.94 -11.26 -13.74
N ARG A 94 -8.18 -10.77 -13.74
CA ARG A 94 -9.19 -11.17 -14.74
C ARG A 94 -8.80 -10.83 -16.17
N GLN A 95 -8.07 -9.72 -16.36
CA GLN A 95 -7.61 -9.25 -17.67
C GLN A 95 -6.22 -9.80 -18.05
N GLU A 96 -5.65 -10.69 -17.26
CA GLU A 96 -4.30 -11.27 -17.46
C GLU A 96 -3.19 -10.21 -17.60
N LYS A 97 -3.35 -9.06 -16.94
CA LYS A 97 -2.39 -7.96 -16.89
C LYS A 97 -1.34 -8.21 -15.80
N HIS A 98 -0.52 -9.22 -16.00
CA HIS A 98 0.39 -9.73 -14.97
C HIS A 98 1.40 -8.69 -14.45
N VAL A 99 1.97 -7.86 -15.31
CA VAL A 99 2.91 -6.81 -14.88
C VAL A 99 2.21 -5.76 -14.01
N LEU A 100 1.01 -5.33 -14.40
CA LEU A 100 0.22 -4.38 -13.61
C LEU A 100 -0.19 -4.98 -12.27
N LEU A 101 -0.62 -6.25 -12.26
CA LEU A 101 -0.92 -6.99 -11.04
C LEU A 101 0.28 -7.02 -10.10
N GLY A 102 1.45 -7.37 -10.60
CA GLY A 102 2.68 -7.38 -9.81
C GLY A 102 3.04 -6.00 -9.25
N ILE A 103 2.86 -4.92 -10.04
CA ILE A 103 3.13 -3.55 -9.58
C ILE A 103 2.15 -3.16 -8.45
N SER A 104 0.86 -3.49 -8.59
CA SER A 104 -0.14 -3.20 -7.55
C SER A 104 0.15 -3.97 -6.26
N GLN A 105 0.54 -5.26 -6.36
CA GLN A 105 0.98 -6.07 -5.22
C GLN A 105 2.22 -5.50 -4.54
N MET A 106 3.17 -4.98 -5.30
CA MET A 106 4.35 -4.32 -4.73
C MET A 106 4.01 -3.04 -3.97
N TRP A 107 3.05 -2.25 -4.45
CA TRP A 107 2.57 -1.08 -3.71
C TRP A 107 1.87 -1.47 -2.41
N GLU A 108 1.02 -2.49 -2.44
CA GLU A 108 0.37 -3.00 -1.24
C GLU A 108 1.40 -3.50 -0.22
N ALA A 109 2.38 -4.29 -0.68
CA ALA A 109 3.44 -4.80 0.18
C ALA A 109 4.26 -3.67 0.83
N LEU A 110 4.61 -2.62 0.08
CA LEU A 110 5.31 -1.46 0.61
C LEU A 110 4.48 -0.71 1.66
N VAL A 111 3.21 -0.46 1.37
CA VAL A 111 2.32 0.32 2.23
C VAL A 111 2.05 -0.41 3.54
N PHE A 112 1.66 -1.69 3.48
CA PHE A 112 1.28 -2.43 4.69
C PHE A 112 2.46 -2.94 5.50
N SER A 113 3.62 -3.21 4.91
CA SER A 113 4.84 -3.41 5.70
C SER A 113 5.24 -2.13 6.45
N THR A 114 5.12 -0.97 5.81
CA THR A 114 5.36 0.32 6.48
C THR A 114 4.31 0.63 7.54
N ALA A 115 3.04 0.30 7.31
CA ALA A 115 2.00 0.46 8.31
C ALA A 115 2.30 -0.37 9.57
N ALA A 116 2.69 -1.63 9.39
CA ALA A 116 3.09 -2.51 10.49
C ALA A 116 4.37 -2.02 11.19
N ASP A 117 5.32 -1.44 10.47
CA ASP A 117 6.53 -0.84 11.06
C ASP A 117 6.19 0.38 11.95
N ILE A 118 5.16 1.17 11.59
CA ILE A 118 4.82 2.42 12.29
C ILE A 118 3.83 2.18 13.44
N TRP A 119 2.81 1.38 13.22
CA TRP A 119 1.71 1.20 14.17
C TRP A 119 1.70 -0.14 14.90
N GLY A 120 2.57 -1.09 14.51
CA GLY A 120 2.56 -2.44 15.07
C GLY A 120 1.43 -3.29 14.47
N ASP A 121 0.53 -3.76 15.32
CA ASP A 121 -0.64 -4.53 14.89
C ASP A 121 -1.61 -3.64 14.12
N VAL A 122 -2.03 -4.08 12.93
CA VAL A 122 -2.94 -3.34 12.05
C VAL A 122 -3.98 -4.28 11.41
N PRO A 123 -5.20 -3.81 11.09
CA PRO A 123 -6.13 -4.59 10.31
C PRO A 123 -5.59 -4.82 8.90
N TYR A 124 -5.49 -6.07 8.47
CA TYR A 124 -5.07 -6.41 7.11
C TYR A 124 -5.89 -7.55 6.51
N SER A 125 -5.88 -8.74 7.13
CA SER A 125 -6.49 -9.94 6.55
C SER A 125 -8.00 -9.86 6.32
N GLN A 126 -8.68 -9.00 7.07
CA GLN A 126 -10.12 -8.74 6.98
C GLN A 126 -10.43 -7.31 6.52
N ALA A 127 -9.41 -6.49 6.30
CA ALA A 127 -9.61 -5.09 5.91
C ALA A 127 -10.10 -4.98 4.46
N ALA A 128 -10.81 -3.90 4.16
CA ALA A 128 -11.41 -3.64 2.84
C ALA A 128 -12.30 -4.78 2.31
N ASN A 129 -12.89 -5.56 3.21
CA ASN A 129 -13.85 -6.62 2.90
C ASN A 129 -15.19 -6.32 3.57
N ALA A 130 -16.24 -6.18 2.76
CA ALA A 130 -17.59 -5.82 3.24
C ALA A 130 -18.22 -6.87 4.18
N GLU A 131 -17.71 -8.10 4.20
CA GLU A 131 -18.16 -9.14 5.14
C GLU A 131 -17.76 -8.84 6.58
N PHE A 132 -16.72 -8.02 6.80
CA PHE A 132 -16.18 -7.70 8.12
C PHE A 132 -16.40 -6.22 8.44
N ALA A 133 -17.53 -5.90 9.09
CA ALA A 133 -17.82 -4.54 9.54
C ALA A 133 -16.80 -4.04 10.59
N GLN A 134 -16.16 -4.95 11.31
CA GLN A 134 -15.12 -4.68 12.30
C GLN A 134 -13.96 -5.66 12.07
N PRO A 135 -13.04 -5.34 11.17
CA PRO A 135 -11.90 -6.20 10.89
C PRO A 135 -11.02 -6.34 12.14
N LYS A 136 -10.48 -7.55 12.36
CA LYS A 136 -9.53 -7.79 13.43
C LYS A 136 -8.19 -7.07 13.15
N PHE A 137 -7.47 -6.81 14.22
CA PHE A 137 -6.05 -6.45 14.11
C PHE A 137 -5.24 -7.73 13.91
N ASP A 138 -4.45 -7.77 12.86
CA ASP A 138 -3.44 -8.78 12.66
C ASP A 138 -2.14 -8.32 13.32
N SER A 139 -1.39 -9.24 13.91
CA SER A 139 -0.11 -8.89 14.53
C SER A 139 0.88 -8.36 13.48
N GLN A 140 1.81 -7.51 13.91
CA GLN A 140 2.88 -6.99 13.04
C GLN A 140 3.58 -8.12 12.26
N LYS A 141 3.85 -9.25 12.92
CA LYS A 141 4.49 -10.40 12.29
C LYS A 141 3.61 -11.02 11.20
N GLU A 142 2.32 -11.23 11.47
CA GLU A 142 1.37 -11.77 10.49
C GLU A 142 1.27 -10.88 9.25
N VAL A 143 1.24 -9.55 9.45
CA VAL A 143 1.23 -8.59 8.33
C VAL A 143 2.52 -8.68 7.53
N HIS A 144 3.69 -8.70 8.20
CA HIS A 144 4.97 -8.83 7.50
C HIS A 144 5.09 -10.15 6.73
N ASP A 145 4.64 -11.27 7.29
CA ASP A 145 4.63 -12.56 6.61
C ASP A 145 3.69 -12.54 5.38
N ALA A 146 2.52 -11.90 5.50
CA ALA A 146 1.63 -11.70 4.38
C ALA A 146 2.28 -10.86 3.27
N MET A 147 3.01 -9.78 3.64
CA MET A 147 3.72 -8.95 2.66
C MET A 147 4.87 -9.70 1.98
N LEU A 148 5.60 -10.55 2.68
CA LEU A 148 6.62 -11.40 2.07
C LEU A 148 6.02 -12.34 1.02
N ASN A 149 4.88 -12.96 1.30
CA ASN A 149 4.16 -13.80 0.35
C ASN A 149 3.66 -12.98 -0.86
N LEU A 150 3.10 -11.80 -0.61
CA LEU A 150 2.61 -10.91 -1.67
C LEU A 150 3.74 -10.45 -2.59
N ILE A 151 4.94 -10.21 -2.06
CA ILE A 151 6.13 -9.89 -2.87
C ILE A 151 6.54 -11.08 -3.75
N ASP A 152 6.47 -12.31 -3.24
CA ASP A 152 6.77 -13.51 -4.03
C ASP A 152 5.74 -13.70 -5.15
N ASP A 153 4.46 -13.45 -4.89
CA ASP A 153 3.41 -13.43 -5.91
C ASP A 153 3.65 -12.34 -6.97
N ALA A 154 4.09 -11.15 -6.56
CA ALA A 154 4.43 -10.07 -7.48
C ALA A 154 5.59 -10.47 -8.40
N ILE A 155 6.66 -11.08 -7.86
CA ILE A 155 7.79 -11.57 -8.65
C ILE A 155 7.30 -12.63 -9.65
N ALA A 156 6.47 -13.58 -9.22
CA ALA A 156 5.91 -14.60 -10.09
C ALA A 156 5.05 -13.99 -11.22
N ASN A 157 4.31 -12.92 -10.94
CA ASN A 157 3.56 -12.19 -11.95
C ASN A 157 4.46 -11.43 -12.91
N PHE A 158 5.55 -10.83 -12.45
CA PHE A 158 6.57 -10.24 -13.32
C PHE A 158 7.23 -11.27 -14.26
N ASP A 159 7.45 -12.49 -13.79
CA ASP A 159 8.01 -13.59 -14.57
C ASP A 159 7.09 -14.09 -15.68
N LYS A 160 5.77 -13.98 -15.51
CA LYS A 160 4.80 -14.27 -16.58
C LYS A 160 4.89 -13.27 -17.73
N GLY A 161 5.41 -12.07 -17.46
CA GLY A 161 5.52 -11.01 -18.45
C GLY A 161 4.16 -10.39 -18.81
N GLN A 162 4.15 -9.67 -19.91
CA GLN A 162 2.96 -8.96 -20.39
C GLN A 162 2.71 -9.30 -21.85
N VAL A 163 1.49 -9.75 -22.14
CA VAL A 163 1.07 -10.05 -23.53
C VAL A 163 0.72 -8.78 -24.31
N PHE A 164 0.36 -7.71 -23.60
CA PHE A 164 -0.07 -6.42 -24.17
C PHE A 164 0.91 -5.32 -23.79
N THR A 165 1.14 -4.36 -24.70
CA THR A 165 1.89 -3.16 -24.38
C THR A 165 1.08 -2.32 -23.38
N LEU A 166 1.59 -2.18 -22.16
CA LEU A 166 1.02 -1.25 -21.19
C LEU A 166 1.46 0.17 -21.56
N PRO A 167 0.58 1.19 -21.43
CA PRO A 167 1.00 2.57 -21.50
C PRO A 167 2.12 2.83 -20.49
N SER A 168 3.17 3.55 -20.87
CA SER A 168 4.32 3.82 -19.99
C SER A 168 4.04 4.86 -18.90
N ASP A 169 2.91 5.51 -18.95
CA ASP A 169 2.54 6.67 -18.15
C ASP A 169 1.72 6.33 -16.89
N PHE A 170 1.29 5.09 -16.72
CA PHE A 170 0.56 4.69 -15.52
C PHE A 170 1.46 4.28 -14.34
N ASP A 171 2.73 3.98 -14.57
CA ASP A 171 3.70 3.65 -13.52
C ASP A 171 4.75 4.77 -13.39
N PHE A 172 4.59 5.62 -12.39
CA PHE A 172 5.48 6.74 -12.11
C PHE A 172 6.80 6.34 -11.47
N THR A 173 6.89 5.09 -10.98
CA THR A 173 8.06 4.61 -10.24
C THR A 173 9.16 4.14 -11.19
N PHE A 174 8.84 3.19 -12.05
CA PHE A 174 9.83 2.59 -12.94
C PHE A 174 9.37 2.45 -14.39
N SER A 175 8.28 3.11 -14.78
CA SER A 175 7.70 3.08 -16.13
C SER A 175 7.49 1.65 -16.63
N SER A 176 7.00 0.77 -15.78
CA SER A 176 6.73 -0.66 -16.03
C SER A 176 7.98 -1.51 -16.35
N ASP A 177 9.16 -1.03 -15.98
CA ASP A 177 10.41 -1.79 -16.11
C ASP A 177 10.41 -2.95 -15.10
N VAL A 178 10.12 -4.14 -15.61
CA VAL A 178 10.00 -5.38 -14.81
C VAL A 178 11.28 -5.69 -14.03
N GLU A 179 12.44 -5.46 -14.62
CA GLU A 179 13.71 -5.75 -13.95
C GLU A 179 14.00 -4.79 -12.81
N LYS A 180 13.56 -3.54 -12.91
CA LYS A 180 13.62 -2.59 -11.78
C LYS A 180 12.65 -2.99 -10.68
N TRP A 181 11.43 -3.39 -11.03
CA TRP A 181 10.44 -3.86 -10.08
C TRP A 181 10.92 -5.12 -9.33
N LYS A 182 11.52 -6.10 -10.01
CA LYS A 182 12.11 -7.28 -9.36
C LYS A 182 13.21 -6.91 -8.37
N ARG A 183 14.10 -5.98 -8.73
CA ARG A 183 15.12 -5.47 -7.79
C ARG A 183 14.51 -4.78 -6.58
N ALA A 184 13.48 -3.96 -6.79
CA ALA A 184 12.73 -3.33 -5.70
C ALA A 184 12.06 -4.37 -4.80
N ALA A 185 11.48 -5.43 -5.38
CA ALA A 185 10.88 -6.54 -4.64
C ALA A 185 11.89 -7.22 -3.71
N HIS A 186 13.06 -7.60 -4.22
CA HIS A 186 14.11 -8.18 -3.40
C HIS A 186 14.63 -7.23 -2.31
N THR A 187 14.69 -5.93 -2.60
CA THR A 187 15.10 -4.92 -1.61
C THR A 187 14.07 -4.81 -0.49
N LEU A 188 12.78 -4.73 -0.83
CA LEU A 188 11.71 -4.66 0.17
C LEU A 188 11.64 -5.95 1.00
N LYS A 189 11.76 -7.12 0.36
CA LYS A 189 11.82 -8.40 1.05
C LYS A 189 12.97 -8.45 2.06
N SER A 190 14.16 -8.03 1.66
CA SER A 190 15.32 -7.96 2.55
C SER A 190 15.09 -7.00 3.72
N ARG A 191 14.47 -5.85 3.50
CA ARG A 191 14.11 -4.89 4.55
C ARG A 191 13.18 -5.50 5.59
N ILE A 192 12.09 -6.17 5.14
CA ILE A 192 11.14 -6.83 6.05
C ILE A 192 11.83 -7.93 6.86
N LEU A 193 12.65 -8.78 6.23
CA LEU A 193 13.37 -9.84 6.91
C LEU A 193 14.37 -9.32 7.95
N LEU A 194 15.03 -8.19 7.70
CA LEU A 194 15.95 -7.57 8.66
C LEU A 194 15.26 -7.11 9.94
N ASN A 195 13.99 -6.72 9.90
CA ASN A 195 13.23 -6.35 11.09
C ASN A 195 13.12 -7.51 12.10
N TRP A 196 13.21 -8.75 11.63
CA TRP A 196 13.05 -9.96 12.46
C TRP A 196 14.36 -10.70 12.73
N ALA A 197 15.47 -10.31 12.08
CA ALA A 197 16.73 -11.05 12.13
C ALA A 197 17.27 -11.25 13.56
N GLU A 198 17.09 -10.26 14.44
CA GLU A 198 17.54 -10.36 15.83
C GLU A 198 16.54 -11.10 16.74
N VAL A 199 15.24 -11.06 16.39
CA VAL A 199 14.17 -11.67 17.18
C VAL A 199 14.12 -13.18 16.94
N GLU A 200 14.33 -13.62 15.69
CA GLU A 200 14.29 -15.05 15.30
C GLU A 200 15.61 -15.79 15.52
N SER A 201 16.69 -15.08 15.83
CA SER A 201 18.01 -15.68 16.10
C SER A 201 18.21 -16.16 17.55
N ASN A 202 17.24 -15.91 18.44
CA ASN A 202 17.21 -16.35 19.83
C ASN A 202 16.15 -17.45 20.03
#